data_0630382982de85ac12add72becbca32d
#
_entry.id   0630382982de85ac12add72becbca32d
#
_cell.length_a   1.000
_cell.length_b   1.000
_cell.length_c   1.000
_cell.angle_alpha   90.00
_cell.angle_beta   90.00
_cell.angle_gamma   90.00
#
_symmetry.space_group_name_H-M   'P 1'
#
loop_
_entity.id
_entity.type
_entity.pdbx_description
1 polymer ?
#
loop_
_entity_poly.entity_id
_entity_poly.type
_entity_poly.pdbx_seq_one_letter_code
_entity_poly.pdbx_strand_id
1 'polypeptide(L)'
;MKKISILLLFILLLSLLGSSVTFSQVLPKLPRHETLIVDALHGRLANPKDFNFWKPGVSVGNGTQQMLLDGLWYLDPQTGKTINALASSAPIYENNFKKMTVKLRSGIYWSDGKPFTADDVVFTVTYLMAHPGMSYSDVFNRYVSKVYKKDNYTVVFELKESVPAFHYLFTSIVYATCYIMPKHVFEKVQDPLKFEFNPPVSLGPYLLKQYDPQGYWWLFERRADWKRTSVGQLYGMPKPRYVLFIYYGPDEKKVMSQAQHQLDLIFDLTPEAWEILRKSNPYSRVWYKDFPWAWMDDVRARIMAMNLEKAPYNNKDVRWALTLATDIVDVVTSGFDGIARVNPLWICATESLLKEYYLPLEDWLKNFALEDGFKPWDPTVPDRIVDYAKKRGYTFSGNPREIFGIGWWKYAPDEAEKLLTKNGFKKVGGKWYLPDGTPWKITITAPANFEIHATRLAFAVADQWRKFGIDVNVETVEAGPFWNKWNLGDFEVGSYWEVPATDFYNFVQGYHSRFLKPTGQVATAGNQIRWKNPKLDALLDQLVNLQPESPKAKSIIMDILKLYVEEMPAPVFIINLKFNAQDHYYWTNFPTSDNSYMAPVWWWGQFKFILPFLQPTGRR
;
A
#
# COMPACT_ATOMS: atom_id res chain seq x y z
N MET A 1 -23.82 -42.08 -46.02
CA MET A 1 -23.11 -41.87 -44.74
C MET A 1 -22.24 -40.60 -44.72
N LYS A 2 -21.64 -40.09 -45.81
CA LYS A 2 -20.78 -38.89 -45.82
C LYS A 2 -21.52 -37.55 -45.68
N LYS A 3 -22.82 -37.45 -45.99
CA LYS A 3 -23.60 -36.21 -45.89
C LYS A 3 -24.15 -35.91 -44.46
N ILE A 4 -24.29 -36.93 -43.64
CA ILE A 4 -24.77 -36.77 -42.25
C ILE A 4 -23.62 -36.29 -41.31
N SER A 5 -22.38 -36.67 -41.61
CA SER A 5 -21.21 -36.23 -40.83
C SER A 5 -20.90 -34.75 -41.01
N ILE A 6 -21.16 -34.17 -42.17
CA ILE A 6 -20.90 -32.72 -42.44
C ILE A 6 -21.95 -31.86 -41.73
N LEU A 7 -23.20 -32.32 -41.66
CA LEU A 7 -24.27 -31.58 -40.97
C LEU A 7 -24.07 -31.59 -39.43
N LEU A 8 -23.60 -32.69 -38.85
CA LEU A 8 -23.24 -32.78 -37.45
C LEU A 8 -22.02 -31.95 -37.09
N LEU A 9 -21.02 -31.83 -37.97
CA LEU A 9 -19.87 -30.95 -37.76
C LEU A 9 -20.25 -29.45 -37.84
N PHE A 10 -21.22 -29.09 -38.70
CA PHE A 10 -21.71 -27.71 -38.80
C PHE A 10 -22.58 -27.32 -37.59
N ILE A 11 -23.34 -28.26 -37.04
CA ILE A 11 -24.14 -28.03 -35.83
C ILE A 11 -23.23 -27.96 -34.59
N LEU A 12 -22.15 -28.72 -34.54
CA LEU A 12 -21.13 -28.64 -33.47
C LEU A 12 -20.32 -27.34 -33.55
N LEU A 13 -19.99 -26.84 -34.75
CA LEU A 13 -19.34 -25.53 -34.94
C LEU A 13 -20.28 -24.35 -34.61
N LEU A 14 -21.59 -24.43 -34.90
CA LEU A 14 -22.57 -23.44 -34.52
C LEU A 14 -22.86 -23.45 -32.99
N SER A 15 -22.74 -24.58 -32.32
CA SER A 15 -22.86 -24.63 -30.85
C SER A 15 -21.61 -24.13 -30.12
N LEU A 16 -20.44 -24.10 -30.76
CA LEU A 16 -19.21 -23.47 -30.25
C LEU A 16 -19.16 -21.95 -30.52
N LEU A 17 -20.01 -21.44 -31.41
CA LEU A 17 -20.23 -20.00 -31.64
C LEU A 17 -21.38 -19.44 -30.78
N GLY A 18 -22.03 -20.31 -30.00
CA GLY A 18 -23.11 -19.96 -29.11
C GLY A 18 -22.63 -19.63 -27.71
N SER A 19 -22.71 -18.34 -27.42
CA SER A 19 -22.67 -17.68 -26.10
C SER A 19 -21.32 -17.39 -25.50
N SER A 20 -20.48 -16.61 -26.19
CA SER A 20 -19.92 -15.46 -25.47
C SER A 20 -21.10 -14.53 -25.15
N VAL A 21 -21.79 -14.76 -24.05
CA VAL A 21 -22.63 -13.73 -23.43
C VAL A 21 -21.65 -12.64 -23.02
N THR A 22 -21.35 -11.73 -23.93
CA THR A 22 -20.86 -10.43 -23.60
C THR A 22 -21.97 -9.80 -22.76
N PHE A 23 -21.88 -9.92 -21.43
CA PHE A 23 -22.63 -9.05 -20.54
C PHE A 23 -22.15 -7.65 -20.85
N SER A 24 -22.82 -6.99 -21.79
CA SER A 24 -22.71 -5.55 -21.98
C SER A 24 -23.19 -4.95 -20.66
N GLN A 25 -22.26 -4.49 -19.85
CA GLN A 25 -22.59 -3.74 -18.64
C GLN A 25 -23.40 -2.53 -19.10
N VAL A 26 -24.69 -2.50 -18.73
CA VAL A 26 -25.54 -1.34 -19.03
C VAL A 26 -25.12 -0.23 -18.08
N LEU A 27 -24.18 0.59 -18.54
CA LEU A 27 -23.72 1.76 -17.80
C LEU A 27 -24.77 2.86 -17.80
N PRO A 28 -24.91 3.63 -16.73
CA PRO A 28 -25.80 4.78 -16.71
C PRO A 28 -25.40 5.81 -17.77
N LYS A 29 -26.36 6.34 -18.52
CA LYS A 29 -26.12 7.42 -19.49
C LYS A 29 -25.86 8.73 -18.74
N LEU A 30 -24.62 9.19 -18.75
CA LEU A 30 -24.16 10.38 -18.03
C LEU A 30 -23.48 11.35 -19.00
N PRO A 31 -23.56 12.68 -18.74
CA PRO A 31 -22.75 13.65 -19.46
C PRO A 31 -21.25 13.39 -19.22
N ARG A 32 -20.50 13.05 -20.28
CA ARG A 32 -19.10 12.64 -20.14
C ARG A 32 -18.23 13.74 -19.51
N HIS A 33 -18.48 14.99 -19.88
CA HIS A 33 -17.74 16.16 -19.39
C HIS A 33 -18.05 16.54 -17.91
N GLU A 34 -19.09 15.95 -17.31
CA GLU A 34 -19.42 16.10 -15.87
C GLU A 34 -19.01 14.87 -15.05
N THR A 35 -18.56 13.80 -15.71
CA THR A 35 -18.32 12.49 -15.10
C THR A 35 -16.83 12.16 -15.10
N LEU A 36 -16.31 11.86 -13.91
CA LEU A 36 -14.99 11.26 -13.72
C LEU A 36 -15.16 9.74 -13.63
N ILE A 37 -14.48 8.99 -14.48
CA ILE A 37 -14.57 7.53 -14.56
C ILE A 37 -13.28 6.92 -14.03
N VAL A 38 -13.42 6.04 -13.04
CA VAL A 38 -12.31 5.50 -12.23
C VAL A 38 -12.33 3.98 -12.27
N ASP A 39 -11.17 3.37 -12.49
CA ASP A 39 -10.97 1.93 -12.37
C ASP A 39 -11.14 1.49 -10.90
N ALA A 40 -12.06 0.56 -10.65
CA ALA A 40 -12.34 0.04 -9.31
C ALA A 40 -11.29 -1.00 -8.87
N LEU A 41 -10.76 -0.84 -7.65
CA LEU A 41 -9.60 -1.58 -7.16
C LEU A 41 -9.86 -3.10 -7.00
N HIS A 42 -10.84 -3.51 -6.25
CA HIS A 42 -10.94 -4.89 -5.73
C HIS A 42 -11.75 -5.84 -6.62
N GLY A 43 -11.86 -5.54 -7.90
CA GLY A 43 -12.59 -6.39 -8.82
C GLY A 43 -14.12 -6.31 -8.62
N ARG A 44 -14.81 -7.32 -9.10
CA ARG A 44 -16.26 -7.49 -8.91
C ARG A 44 -16.58 -7.83 -7.46
N LEU A 45 -17.54 -7.13 -6.85
CA LEU A 45 -17.99 -7.43 -5.49
C LEU A 45 -19.16 -8.41 -5.47
N ALA A 46 -19.08 -9.44 -4.65
CA ALA A 46 -20.14 -10.42 -4.49
C ALA A 46 -21.38 -9.85 -3.78
N ASN A 47 -21.19 -8.90 -2.84
CA ASN A 47 -22.28 -8.19 -2.15
C ASN A 47 -22.15 -6.67 -2.36
N PRO A 48 -22.59 -6.12 -3.51
CA PRO A 48 -22.40 -4.72 -3.86
C PRO A 48 -23.29 -3.74 -3.11
N LYS A 49 -24.27 -4.22 -2.37
CA LYS A 49 -25.27 -3.45 -1.62
C LYS A 49 -24.92 -3.22 -0.16
N ASP A 50 -23.85 -3.85 0.33
CA ASP A 50 -23.43 -3.72 1.73
C ASP A 50 -22.45 -2.56 1.90
N PHE A 51 -22.90 -1.51 2.56
CA PHE A 51 -22.14 -0.30 2.84
C PHE A 51 -21.79 -0.16 4.34
N ASN A 52 -21.91 -1.23 5.12
CA ASN A 52 -21.54 -1.22 6.53
C ASN A 52 -20.04 -1.51 6.73
N PHE A 53 -19.21 -0.48 6.63
CA PHE A 53 -17.73 -0.58 6.71
C PHE A 53 -17.18 -0.97 8.06
N TRP A 54 -17.97 -0.88 9.09
CA TRP A 54 -17.57 -1.28 10.45
C TRP A 54 -17.76 -2.79 10.67
N LYS A 55 -18.32 -3.47 9.69
CA LYS A 55 -18.44 -4.92 9.62
C LYS A 55 -17.25 -5.52 8.88
N PRO A 56 -16.59 -6.60 9.40
CA PRO A 56 -15.49 -7.26 8.72
C PRO A 56 -15.88 -7.78 7.32
N GLY A 57 -14.95 -7.71 6.37
CA GLY A 57 -15.12 -8.25 5.02
C GLY A 57 -15.91 -7.37 4.05
N VAL A 58 -16.41 -6.22 4.46
CA VAL A 58 -17.03 -5.25 3.54
C VAL A 58 -15.96 -4.48 2.79
N SER A 59 -16.05 -4.46 1.45
CA SER A 59 -15.07 -3.78 0.61
C SER A 59 -15.20 -2.27 0.70
N VAL A 60 -14.07 -1.58 0.77
CA VAL A 60 -13.95 -0.12 0.75
C VAL A 60 -13.44 0.43 -0.59
N GLY A 61 -12.99 -0.45 -1.50
CA GLY A 61 -12.30 -0.07 -2.75
C GLY A 61 -13.19 0.30 -3.93
N ASN A 62 -14.50 0.33 -3.75
CA ASN A 62 -15.50 0.61 -4.78
C ASN A 62 -15.93 2.09 -4.87
N GLY A 63 -15.14 2.99 -4.34
CA GLY A 63 -15.46 4.42 -4.25
C GLY A 63 -16.12 4.85 -2.95
N THR A 64 -16.58 3.95 -2.12
CA THR A 64 -17.39 4.28 -0.95
C THR A 64 -16.59 5.01 0.13
N GLN A 65 -15.39 4.55 0.48
CA GLN A 65 -14.53 5.30 1.42
C GLN A 65 -14.11 6.66 0.86
N GLN A 66 -13.91 6.73 -0.45
CA GLN A 66 -13.48 7.95 -1.12
C GLN A 66 -14.60 8.99 -1.19
N MET A 67 -15.84 8.54 -1.42
CA MET A 67 -16.97 9.42 -1.73
C MET A 67 -17.88 9.69 -0.54
N LEU A 68 -18.12 8.67 0.32
CA LEU A 68 -19.20 8.72 1.34
C LEU A 68 -18.67 8.85 2.77
N LEU A 69 -17.53 8.22 3.09
CA LEU A 69 -17.02 8.18 4.46
C LEU A 69 -16.06 9.33 4.73
N ASP A 70 -15.93 9.70 6.00
CA ASP A 70 -14.92 10.65 6.42
C ASP A 70 -14.29 10.27 7.76
N GLY A 71 -12.98 10.59 7.90
CA GLY A 71 -12.17 10.35 9.09
C GLY A 71 -11.85 11.64 9.84
N LEU A 72 -11.32 11.50 11.04
CA LEU A 72 -10.86 12.67 11.80
C LEU A 72 -9.64 13.30 11.13
N TRP A 73 -8.68 12.47 10.70
CA TRP A 73 -7.44 12.87 10.04
C TRP A 73 -7.12 12.00 8.85
N TYR A 74 -6.32 12.53 7.95
CA TYR A 74 -5.70 11.82 6.83
C TYR A 74 -4.22 12.17 6.77
N LEU A 75 -3.38 11.19 6.49
CA LEU A 75 -1.97 11.41 6.22
C LEU A 75 -1.71 11.29 4.72
N ASP A 76 -1.22 12.36 4.10
CA ASP A 76 -0.81 12.31 2.70
C ASP A 76 0.62 11.74 2.58
N PRO A 77 0.81 10.58 1.95
CA PRO A 77 2.12 9.94 1.87
C PRO A 77 3.12 10.70 1.00
N GLN A 78 2.65 11.49 0.02
CA GLN A 78 3.52 12.27 -0.85
C GLN A 78 4.20 13.41 -0.11
N THR A 79 3.40 14.16 0.63
CA THR A 79 3.87 15.37 1.34
C THR A 79 4.26 15.09 2.80
N GLY A 80 3.88 13.94 3.36
CA GLY A 80 4.03 13.62 4.77
C GLY A 80 3.14 14.47 5.70
N LYS A 81 2.19 15.23 5.14
CA LYS A 81 1.33 16.15 5.91
C LYS A 81 0.04 15.51 6.37
N THR A 82 -0.34 15.82 7.61
CA THR A 82 -1.66 15.45 8.14
C THR A 82 -2.71 16.48 7.72
N ILE A 83 -3.81 15.99 7.15
CA ILE A 83 -5.01 16.79 6.82
C ILE A 83 -5.99 16.64 7.98
N ASN A 84 -6.31 17.74 8.65
CA ASN A 84 -7.36 17.80 9.66
C ASN A 84 -8.71 17.85 8.96
N ALA A 85 -9.41 16.72 8.81
CA ALA A 85 -10.69 16.62 8.11
C ALA A 85 -11.88 16.88 9.05
N LEU A 86 -12.45 15.86 9.71
CA LEU A 86 -13.51 16.06 10.70
C LEU A 86 -12.96 16.65 12.02
N ALA A 87 -11.72 16.38 12.37
CA ALA A 87 -11.02 17.13 13.40
C ALA A 87 -10.60 18.51 12.87
N SER A 88 -10.58 19.52 13.72
CA SER A 88 -10.17 20.89 13.38
C SER A 88 -8.68 21.14 13.62
N SER A 89 -8.02 20.28 14.40
CA SER A 89 -6.60 20.36 14.76
C SER A 89 -6.02 18.95 15.03
N ALA A 90 -4.71 18.88 15.25
CA ALA A 90 -4.06 17.71 15.81
C ALA A 90 -4.67 17.33 17.18
N PRO A 91 -4.57 16.05 17.61
CA PRO A 91 -5.03 15.63 18.93
C PRO A 91 -4.18 16.27 20.04
N ILE A 92 -4.80 16.52 21.20
CA ILE A 92 -4.10 17.01 22.40
C ILE A 92 -4.00 15.87 23.40
N TYR A 93 -2.76 15.51 23.76
CA TYR A 93 -2.50 14.48 24.75
C TYR A 93 -2.12 15.07 26.11
N GLU A 94 -2.62 14.41 27.16
CA GLU A 94 -2.35 14.73 28.57
C GLU A 94 -2.12 13.44 29.37
N ASN A 95 -1.67 13.56 30.62
CA ASN A 95 -1.52 12.43 31.55
C ASN A 95 -0.68 11.28 30.97
N ASN A 96 0.50 11.59 30.43
CA ASN A 96 1.38 10.63 29.80
C ASN A 96 0.63 9.76 28.76
N PHE A 97 -0.04 10.41 27.80
CA PHE A 97 -0.81 9.78 26.72
C PHE A 97 -1.98 8.89 27.16
N LYS A 98 -2.43 9.00 28.42
CA LYS A 98 -3.64 8.34 28.94
C LYS A 98 -4.91 9.15 28.73
N LYS A 99 -4.80 10.38 28.25
CA LYS A 99 -5.94 11.23 27.92
C LYS A 99 -5.70 11.91 26.58
N MET A 100 -6.65 11.77 25.65
CA MET A 100 -6.63 12.44 24.35
C MET A 100 -7.88 13.31 24.20
N THR A 101 -7.67 14.57 23.85
CA THR A 101 -8.75 15.52 23.52
C THR A 101 -8.74 15.80 22.02
N VAL A 102 -9.89 15.67 21.38
CA VAL A 102 -10.12 15.94 19.94
C VAL A 102 -11.05 17.14 19.79
N LYS A 103 -10.61 18.12 19.03
CA LYS A 103 -11.45 19.24 18.59
C LYS A 103 -12.04 18.93 17.22
N LEU A 104 -13.35 18.99 17.09
CA LEU A 104 -14.07 18.70 15.85
C LEU A 104 -14.30 19.98 15.03
N ARG A 105 -14.42 19.82 13.73
CA ARG A 105 -14.79 20.88 12.80
C ARG A 105 -16.29 21.14 12.88
N SER A 106 -16.69 22.38 13.12
CA SER A 106 -18.10 22.79 13.16
C SER A 106 -18.66 23.00 11.74
N GLY A 107 -19.99 23.00 11.62
CA GLY A 107 -20.67 23.25 10.35
C GLY A 107 -20.61 22.09 9.35
N ILE A 108 -20.23 20.89 9.79
CA ILE A 108 -20.30 19.64 9.03
C ILE A 108 -21.67 19.00 9.27
N TYR A 109 -22.24 18.42 8.21
CA TYR A 109 -23.56 17.77 8.25
C TYR A 109 -23.54 16.45 7.50
N TRP A 110 -24.25 15.50 8.03
CA TRP A 110 -24.62 14.29 7.32
C TRP A 110 -25.47 14.60 6.07
N SER A 111 -25.47 13.71 5.10
CA SER A 111 -26.18 13.92 3.84
C SER A 111 -27.70 14.01 3.95
N ASP A 112 -28.27 13.56 5.07
CA ASP A 112 -29.69 13.67 5.42
C ASP A 112 -30.02 14.96 6.20
N GLY A 113 -29.05 15.87 6.32
CA GLY A 113 -29.21 17.20 6.96
C GLY A 113 -29.02 17.22 8.46
N LYS A 114 -28.68 16.08 9.10
CA LYS A 114 -28.34 16.05 10.53
C LYS A 114 -26.94 16.64 10.77
N PRO A 115 -26.73 17.44 11.84
CA PRO A 115 -25.39 17.96 12.16
C PRO A 115 -24.47 16.82 12.61
N PHE A 116 -23.21 16.86 12.19
CA PHE A 116 -22.15 16.06 12.75
C PHE A 116 -21.63 16.70 14.04
N THR A 117 -21.56 15.95 15.12
CA THR A 117 -21.14 16.42 16.44
C THR A 117 -20.30 15.41 17.20
N ALA A 118 -19.85 15.79 18.38
CA ALA A 118 -19.16 14.91 19.33
C ALA A 118 -19.99 13.68 19.74
N ASP A 119 -21.32 13.76 19.65
CA ASP A 119 -22.21 12.63 19.92
C ASP A 119 -21.97 11.48 18.95
N ASP A 120 -21.68 11.75 17.65
CA ASP A 120 -21.41 10.73 16.65
C ASP A 120 -20.09 10.01 16.93
N VAL A 121 -19.05 10.76 17.35
CA VAL A 121 -17.74 10.17 17.68
C VAL A 121 -17.83 9.32 18.94
N VAL A 122 -18.45 9.81 20.00
CA VAL A 122 -18.69 9.06 21.24
C VAL A 122 -19.50 7.80 20.96
N PHE A 123 -20.59 7.94 20.18
CA PHE A 123 -21.42 6.82 19.78
C PHE A 123 -20.62 5.77 19.00
N THR A 124 -19.82 6.19 17.99
CA THR A 124 -19.00 5.26 17.19
C THR A 124 -18.18 4.35 18.09
N VAL A 125 -17.45 4.93 19.02
CA VAL A 125 -16.53 4.17 19.90
C VAL A 125 -17.31 3.28 20.85
N THR A 126 -18.33 3.82 21.56
CA THR A 126 -19.11 3.04 22.54
C THR A 126 -19.93 1.95 21.88
N TYR A 127 -20.48 2.20 20.68
CA TYR A 127 -21.22 1.21 19.91
C TYR A 127 -20.33 0.05 19.46
N LEU A 128 -19.14 0.36 18.91
CA LEU A 128 -18.18 -0.68 18.51
C LEU A 128 -17.68 -1.49 19.72
N MET A 129 -17.42 -0.84 20.87
CA MET A 129 -17.06 -1.55 22.11
C MET A 129 -18.16 -2.51 22.58
N ALA A 130 -19.43 -2.14 22.40
CA ALA A 130 -20.59 -2.94 22.82
C ALA A 130 -20.93 -4.10 21.87
N HIS A 131 -20.36 -4.12 20.65
CA HIS A 131 -20.66 -5.14 19.63
C HIS A 131 -19.42 -5.94 19.23
N PRO A 132 -19.05 -7.00 19.97
CA PRO A 132 -17.95 -7.90 19.60
C PRO A 132 -18.14 -8.47 18.18
N GLY A 133 -17.03 -8.56 17.42
CA GLY A 133 -17.09 -8.98 16.01
C GLY A 133 -17.18 -7.83 15.02
N MET A 134 -17.56 -6.63 15.43
CA MET A 134 -17.40 -5.42 14.61
C MET A 134 -15.91 -5.02 14.55
N SER A 135 -15.51 -4.43 13.43
CA SER A 135 -14.15 -3.87 13.29
C SER A 135 -13.88 -2.84 14.40
N TYR A 136 -12.65 -2.80 14.89
CA TYR A 136 -12.20 -1.94 16.00
C TYR A 136 -12.76 -2.25 17.40
N SER A 137 -13.71 -3.19 17.56
CA SER A 137 -14.26 -3.54 18.87
C SER A 137 -13.17 -3.93 19.86
N ASP A 138 -12.30 -4.86 19.50
CA ASP A 138 -11.24 -5.39 20.37
C ASP A 138 -10.22 -4.31 20.76
N VAL A 139 -9.80 -3.48 19.80
CA VAL A 139 -8.80 -2.43 20.04
C VAL A 139 -9.34 -1.32 20.93
N PHE A 140 -10.62 -0.93 20.76
CA PHE A 140 -11.23 0.05 21.66
C PHE A 140 -11.45 -0.54 23.06
N ASN A 141 -11.94 -1.77 23.15
CA ASN A 141 -12.08 -2.45 24.45
C ASN A 141 -10.73 -2.62 25.16
N ARG A 142 -9.64 -2.80 24.43
CA ARG A 142 -8.28 -2.87 25.00
C ARG A 142 -7.85 -1.54 25.60
N TYR A 143 -7.99 -0.45 24.86
CA TYR A 143 -7.35 0.81 25.20
C TYR A 143 -8.27 1.83 25.87
N VAL A 144 -9.56 1.89 25.53
CA VAL A 144 -10.46 2.93 26.02
C VAL A 144 -11.07 2.54 27.36
N SER A 145 -10.84 3.38 28.39
CA SER A 145 -11.55 3.28 29.67
C SER A 145 -12.85 4.08 29.63
N LYS A 146 -12.82 5.27 29.02
CA LYS A 146 -13.98 6.14 28.88
C LYS A 146 -13.86 7.04 27.67
N VAL A 147 -14.96 7.31 26.98
CA VAL A 147 -15.08 8.35 25.95
C VAL A 147 -16.31 9.18 26.22
N TYR A 148 -16.18 10.51 26.15
CA TYR A 148 -17.29 11.41 26.40
C TYR A 148 -17.13 12.74 25.67
N LYS A 149 -18.25 13.40 25.38
CA LYS A 149 -18.24 14.78 24.89
C LYS A 149 -18.06 15.76 26.05
N LYS A 150 -17.22 16.78 25.84
CA LYS A 150 -17.11 17.93 26.73
C LYS A 150 -18.10 19.03 26.31
N ASP A 151 -18.25 19.20 25.00
CA ASP A 151 -19.22 20.05 24.32
C ASP A 151 -19.54 19.44 22.94
N ASN A 152 -20.37 20.10 22.11
CA ASN A 152 -20.80 19.59 20.82
C ASN A 152 -19.64 19.34 19.83
N TYR A 153 -18.47 19.93 20.05
CA TYR A 153 -17.32 19.86 19.15
C TYR A 153 -16.01 19.46 19.87
N THR A 154 -16.13 18.90 21.07
CA THR A 154 -14.96 18.44 21.83
C THR A 154 -15.24 17.05 22.40
N VAL A 155 -14.41 16.09 22.00
CA VAL A 155 -14.43 14.70 22.49
C VAL A 155 -13.20 14.45 23.36
N VAL A 156 -13.38 13.76 24.47
CA VAL A 156 -12.30 13.35 25.37
C VAL A 156 -12.29 11.84 25.48
N PHE A 157 -11.11 11.25 25.27
CA PHE A 157 -10.81 9.85 25.50
C PHE A 157 -9.94 9.71 26.75
N GLU A 158 -10.32 8.85 27.66
CA GLU A 158 -9.51 8.38 28.76
C GLU A 158 -9.06 6.95 28.45
N LEU A 159 -7.75 6.68 28.50
CA LEU A 159 -7.17 5.42 28.11
C LEU A 159 -6.70 4.65 29.35
N LYS A 160 -6.78 3.33 29.29
CA LYS A 160 -6.36 2.41 30.36
C LYS A 160 -4.85 2.43 30.56
N GLU A 161 -4.10 2.64 29.48
CA GLU A 161 -2.64 2.69 29.47
C GLU A 161 -2.14 3.84 28.58
N SER A 162 -0.84 4.12 28.58
CA SER A 162 -0.20 5.10 27.70
C SER A 162 -0.24 4.63 26.26
N VAL A 163 -0.90 5.40 25.37
CA VAL A 163 -0.99 5.08 23.92
C VAL A 163 -0.70 6.33 23.10
N PRO A 164 0.56 6.69 22.84
CA PRO A 164 0.93 7.93 22.12
C PRO A 164 0.41 8.02 20.69
N ALA A 165 0.16 6.89 20.05
CA ALA A 165 -0.35 6.78 18.69
C ALA A 165 -1.86 6.45 18.62
N PHE A 166 -2.64 6.64 19.68
CA PHE A 166 -4.06 6.27 19.72
C PHE A 166 -4.88 6.93 18.60
N HIS A 167 -4.54 8.17 18.23
CA HIS A 167 -5.19 8.90 17.14
C HIS A 167 -5.03 8.25 15.75
N TYR A 168 -4.03 7.37 15.56
CA TYR A 168 -3.87 6.63 14.30
C TYR A 168 -5.03 5.67 14.00
N LEU A 169 -5.80 5.26 15.02
CA LEU A 169 -7.04 4.52 14.81
C LEU A 169 -8.09 5.32 14.02
N PHE A 170 -8.00 6.65 14.04
CA PHE A 170 -8.90 7.58 13.36
C PHE A 170 -8.24 8.34 12.20
N THR A 171 -6.98 8.01 11.90
CA THR A 171 -6.22 8.60 10.79
C THR A 171 -6.20 7.65 9.61
N SER A 172 -6.72 8.10 8.46
CA SER A 172 -6.57 7.34 7.22
C SER A 172 -5.15 7.51 6.70
N ILE A 173 -4.37 6.43 6.77
CA ILE A 173 -2.97 6.41 6.33
C ILE A 173 -2.88 5.75 4.95
N VAL A 174 -3.51 4.59 4.76
CA VAL A 174 -3.50 3.83 3.51
C VAL A 174 -4.93 3.57 3.05
N TYR A 175 -5.59 2.53 3.58
CA TYR A 175 -6.93 2.14 3.12
C TYR A 175 -8.02 2.62 4.06
N ALA A 176 -8.05 2.10 5.27
CA ALA A 176 -9.15 2.28 6.17
C ALA A 176 -8.70 2.96 7.47
N THR A 177 -9.64 3.64 8.06
CA THR A 177 -9.57 4.16 9.43
C THR A 177 -10.87 3.83 10.13
N CYS A 178 -10.97 4.05 11.42
CA CYS A 178 -12.26 4.06 12.11
C CYS A 178 -13.05 5.31 11.67
N TYR A 179 -13.80 5.17 10.57
CA TYR A 179 -14.72 6.21 10.11
C TYR A 179 -15.82 6.45 11.13
N ILE A 180 -16.37 7.65 11.16
CA ILE A 180 -17.42 7.99 12.14
C ILE A 180 -18.78 7.50 11.65
N MET A 181 -19.55 6.88 12.56
CA MET A 181 -20.88 6.32 12.31
C MET A 181 -21.95 7.39 12.51
N PRO A 182 -22.99 7.42 11.67
CA PRO A 182 -24.18 8.25 11.94
C PRO A 182 -24.98 7.67 13.11
N LYS A 183 -24.84 8.30 14.29
CA LYS A 183 -25.53 7.86 15.52
C LYS A 183 -27.03 7.65 15.29
N HIS A 184 -27.72 8.62 14.68
CA HIS A 184 -29.17 8.62 14.45
C HIS A 184 -29.67 7.49 13.54
N VAL A 185 -28.75 6.80 12.83
CA VAL A 185 -29.06 5.60 12.06
C VAL A 185 -28.76 4.35 12.87
N PHE A 186 -27.51 4.22 13.36
CA PHE A 186 -27.03 2.98 13.99
C PHE A 186 -27.60 2.75 15.41
N GLU A 187 -28.03 3.78 16.12
CA GLU A 187 -28.70 3.62 17.43
C GLU A 187 -30.03 2.80 17.36
N LYS A 188 -30.58 2.63 16.15
CA LYS A 188 -31.79 1.85 15.89
C LYS A 188 -31.53 0.43 15.41
N VAL A 189 -30.25 0.10 15.16
CA VAL A 189 -29.83 -1.19 14.61
C VAL A 189 -29.61 -2.19 15.73
N GLN A 190 -30.38 -3.27 15.73
CA GLN A 190 -30.33 -4.33 16.76
C GLN A 190 -29.13 -5.26 16.52
N ASP A 191 -28.87 -5.67 15.26
CA ASP A 191 -27.79 -6.57 14.88
C ASP A 191 -26.92 -5.91 13.79
N PRO A 192 -25.81 -5.23 14.18
CA PRO A 192 -24.98 -4.52 13.23
C PRO A 192 -24.21 -5.44 12.27
N LEU A 193 -24.00 -6.71 12.63
CA LEU A 193 -23.32 -7.66 11.75
C LEU A 193 -24.19 -8.12 10.57
N LYS A 194 -25.51 -7.99 10.69
CA LYS A 194 -26.46 -8.28 9.61
C LYS A 194 -26.95 -7.03 8.87
N PHE A 195 -26.71 -5.85 9.42
CA PHE A 195 -27.16 -4.59 8.82
C PHE A 195 -26.31 -4.21 7.60
N GLU A 196 -26.94 -3.91 6.48
CA GLU A 196 -26.26 -3.60 5.20
C GLU A 196 -25.97 -2.11 4.99
N PHE A 197 -26.50 -1.20 5.78
CA PHE A 197 -26.39 0.26 5.68
C PHE A 197 -26.68 0.78 4.26
N ASN A 198 -27.85 0.43 3.73
CA ASN A 198 -28.28 0.80 2.38
C ASN A 198 -29.69 1.44 2.40
N PRO A 199 -29.89 2.69 1.92
CA PRO A 199 -28.87 3.59 1.40
C PRO A 199 -27.94 4.15 2.49
N PRO A 200 -26.65 4.37 2.18
CA PRO A 200 -25.71 4.94 3.15
C PRO A 200 -25.91 6.44 3.34
N VAL A 201 -25.86 6.88 4.59
CA VAL A 201 -25.82 8.31 4.95
C VAL A 201 -24.35 8.76 4.95
N SER A 202 -24.02 9.85 4.25
CA SER A 202 -22.67 10.28 3.94
C SER A 202 -22.21 11.48 4.74
N LEU A 203 -20.94 11.49 5.21
CA LEU A 203 -20.20 12.69 5.62
C LEU A 203 -19.32 13.22 4.49
N GLY A 204 -19.02 12.40 3.49
CA GLY A 204 -18.23 12.76 2.34
C GLY A 204 -18.95 13.72 1.37
N PRO A 205 -18.24 14.20 0.34
CA PRO A 205 -18.76 15.22 -0.57
C PRO A 205 -19.72 14.69 -1.65
N TYR A 206 -19.99 13.38 -1.67
CA TYR A 206 -20.89 12.72 -2.62
C TYR A 206 -21.95 11.88 -1.93
N LEU A 207 -22.98 11.50 -2.72
CA LEU A 207 -24.04 10.54 -2.38
C LEU A 207 -23.91 9.33 -3.29
N LEU A 208 -24.24 8.15 -2.78
CA LEU A 208 -24.47 7.00 -3.63
C LEU A 208 -25.76 7.25 -4.45
N LYS A 209 -25.63 7.29 -5.77
CA LYS A 209 -26.76 7.48 -6.68
C LYS A 209 -27.32 6.16 -7.18
N GLN A 210 -26.43 5.26 -7.58
CA GLN A 210 -26.79 3.97 -8.16
C GLN A 210 -25.59 3.01 -8.07
N TYR A 211 -25.85 1.73 -8.06
CA TYR A 211 -24.82 0.70 -8.21
C TYR A 211 -25.34 -0.47 -9.03
N ASP A 212 -24.44 -1.24 -9.60
CA ASP A 212 -24.76 -2.48 -10.31
C ASP A 212 -25.06 -3.60 -9.31
N PRO A 213 -26.26 -4.23 -9.34
CA PRO A 213 -26.57 -5.37 -8.49
C PRO A 213 -25.61 -6.56 -8.64
N GLN A 214 -24.91 -6.65 -9.78
CA GLN A 214 -23.90 -7.67 -10.02
C GLN A 214 -22.50 -7.28 -9.52
N GLY A 215 -22.33 -6.04 -9.05
CA GLY A 215 -21.11 -5.57 -8.39
C GLY A 215 -19.96 -5.18 -9.32
N TYR A 216 -20.22 -4.69 -10.52
CA TYR A 216 -19.22 -4.22 -11.45
C TYR A 216 -18.99 -2.70 -11.40
N TRP A 217 -19.99 -1.88 -10.96
CA TRP A 217 -19.84 -0.44 -10.91
C TRP A 217 -20.68 0.23 -9.83
N TRP A 218 -20.25 1.43 -9.40
CA TRP A 218 -20.90 2.32 -8.42
C TRP A 218 -20.83 3.74 -8.89
N LEU A 219 -21.98 4.43 -8.91
CA LEU A 219 -22.15 5.81 -9.32
C LEU A 219 -22.42 6.69 -8.10
N PHE A 220 -21.62 7.74 -7.99
CA PHE A 220 -21.76 8.76 -6.96
C PHE A 220 -22.08 10.12 -7.60
N GLU A 221 -22.97 10.89 -6.95
CA GLU A 221 -23.34 12.25 -7.37
C GLU A 221 -22.92 13.23 -6.28
N ARG A 222 -22.27 14.35 -6.68
CA ARG A 222 -21.85 15.41 -5.78
C ARG A 222 -23.05 15.98 -5.02
N ARG A 223 -22.92 16.14 -3.70
CA ARG A 223 -23.92 16.75 -2.84
C ARG A 223 -24.16 18.21 -3.23
N ALA A 224 -25.43 18.64 -3.21
CA ALA A 224 -25.77 20.05 -3.42
C ALA A 224 -25.23 20.93 -2.28
N ASP A 225 -25.22 20.40 -1.05
CA ASP A 225 -24.70 21.06 0.17
C ASP A 225 -23.22 20.74 0.45
N TRP A 226 -22.40 20.51 -0.59
CA TRP A 226 -20.98 20.15 -0.47
C TRP A 226 -20.18 21.07 0.46
N LYS A 227 -20.59 22.34 0.65
CA LYS A 227 -20.00 23.29 1.61
C LYS A 227 -20.07 22.80 3.06
N ARG A 228 -20.98 21.87 3.36
CA ARG A 228 -21.18 21.28 4.70
C ARG A 228 -20.38 19.98 4.91
N THR A 229 -19.36 19.73 4.08
CA THR A 229 -18.43 18.61 4.21
C THR A 229 -17.03 19.11 4.54
N SER A 230 -16.17 18.27 5.08
CA SER A 230 -14.76 18.60 5.36
C SER A 230 -14.04 19.05 4.09
N VAL A 231 -14.24 18.32 2.97
CA VAL A 231 -13.68 18.67 1.65
C VAL A 231 -14.11 20.05 1.20
N GLY A 232 -15.41 20.33 1.32
CA GLY A 232 -15.97 21.62 0.92
C GLY A 232 -15.45 22.81 1.73
N GLN A 233 -15.21 22.61 3.02
CA GLN A 233 -14.64 23.63 3.90
C GLN A 233 -13.13 23.83 3.70
N LEU A 234 -12.38 22.76 3.41
CA LEU A 234 -10.94 22.80 3.25
C LEU A 234 -10.49 23.25 1.86
N TYR A 235 -11.14 22.74 0.81
CA TYR A 235 -10.64 22.85 -0.56
C TYR A 235 -11.69 23.36 -1.56
N GLY A 236 -12.94 23.53 -1.14
CA GLY A 236 -14.01 24.01 -1.99
C GLY A 236 -14.78 22.91 -2.72
N MET A 237 -15.46 23.30 -3.80
CA MET A 237 -16.35 22.41 -4.54
C MET A 237 -15.59 21.35 -5.33
N PRO A 238 -15.84 20.05 -5.09
CA PRO A 238 -15.39 19.00 -6.01
C PRO A 238 -15.90 19.25 -7.43
N LYS A 239 -15.04 19.19 -8.45
CA LYS A 239 -15.40 19.60 -9.80
C LYS A 239 -16.28 18.59 -10.54
N PRO A 240 -15.99 17.27 -10.54
CA PRO A 240 -16.87 16.30 -11.16
C PRO A 240 -18.25 16.31 -10.50
N ARG A 241 -19.33 16.37 -11.29
CA ARG A 241 -20.68 16.19 -10.78
C ARG A 241 -20.93 14.73 -10.44
N TYR A 242 -20.41 13.83 -11.28
CA TYR A 242 -20.51 12.39 -11.12
C TYR A 242 -19.12 11.77 -11.00
N VAL A 243 -19.01 10.76 -10.15
CA VAL A 243 -17.83 9.87 -10.11
C VAL A 243 -18.33 8.44 -10.26
N LEU A 244 -17.83 7.74 -11.28
CA LEU A 244 -18.23 6.39 -11.63
C LEU A 244 -17.05 5.45 -11.45
N PHE A 245 -17.13 4.55 -10.48
CA PHE A 245 -16.16 3.49 -10.28
C PHE A 245 -16.60 2.25 -11.06
N ILE A 246 -15.73 1.71 -11.92
CA ILE A 246 -16.00 0.54 -12.75
C ILE A 246 -14.88 -0.47 -12.63
N TYR A 247 -15.21 -1.74 -12.51
CA TYR A 247 -14.25 -2.83 -12.67
C TYR A 247 -14.10 -3.20 -14.14
N TYR A 248 -12.94 -2.90 -14.70
CA TYR A 248 -12.63 -3.17 -16.11
C TYR A 248 -12.03 -4.57 -16.34
N GLY A 249 -11.36 -5.14 -15.35
CA GLY A 249 -10.66 -6.42 -15.46
C GLY A 249 -9.21 -6.25 -15.94
N PRO A 250 -8.76 -7.00 -16.97
CA PRO A 250 -7.35 -7.03 -17.37
C PRO A 250 -6.88 -5.72 -18.04
N ASP A 251 -5.56 -5.53 -18.08
CA ASP A 251 -4.91 -4.30 -18.54
C ASP A 251 -5.29 -3.94 -19.98
N GLU A 252 -5.48 -4.92 -20.88
CA GLU A 252 -5.87 -4.66 -22.27
C GLU A 252 -7.18 -3.90 -22.38
N LYS A 253 -8.16 -4.24 -21.52
CA LYS A 253 -9.45 -3.53 -21.49
C LYS A 253 -9.30 -2.11 -20.94
N LYS A 254 -8.49 -1.91 -19.91
CA LYS A 254 -8.20 -0.59 -19.34
C LYS A 254 -7.51 0.30 -20.37
N VAL A 255 -6.49 -0.22 -21.05
CA VAL A 255 -5.74 0.48 -22.11
C VAL A 255 -6.68 0.89 -23.24
N MET A 256 -7.49 -0.04 -23.75
CA MET A 256 -8.47 0.28 -24.83
C MET A 256 -9.46 1.34 -24.38
N SER A 257 -10.00 1.25 -23.18
CA SER A 257 -10.99 2.20 -22.66
C SER A 257 -10.38 3.59 -22.47
N GLN A 258 -9.16 3.69 -21.94
CA GLN A 258 -8.50 4.99 -21.79
C GLN A 258 -8.02 5.56 -23.14
N ALA A 259 -7.60 4.72 -24.09
CA ALA A 259 -7.26 5.16 -25.44
C ALA A 259 -8.47 5.76 -26.21
N GLN A 260 -9.70 5.38 -25.82
CA GLN A 260 -10.96 5.92 -26.34
C GLN A 260 -11.58 7.00 -25.44
N HIS A 261 -10.87 7.48 -24.43
CA HIS A 261 -11.33 8.45 -23.43
C HIS A 261 -12.58 8.01 -22.64
N GLN A 262 -12.77 6.69 -22.48
CA GLN A 262 -13.88 6.10 -21.72
C GLN A 262 -13.49 5.73 -20.28
N LEU A 263 -12.24 5.96 -19.91
CA LEU A 263 -11.69 5.74 -18.56
C LEU A 263 -10.71 6.86 -18.25
N ASP A 264 -10.90 7.59 -17.15
CA ASP A 264 -10.03 8.71 -16.79
C ASP A 264 -8.84 8.27 -15.92
N LEU A 265 -9.08 7.37 -14.97
CA LEU A 265 -8.09 6.99 -13.97
C LEU A 265 -7.94 5.46 -13.90
N ILE A 266 -6.74 4.98 -14.18
CA ILE A 266 -6.37 3.56 -14.03
C ILE A 266 -5.62 3.37 -12.71
N PHE A 267 -5.95 2.32 -11.96
CA PHE A 267 -5.31 2.01 -10.69
C PHE A 267 -3.84 1.65 -10.86
N ASP A 268 -3.55 0.71 -11.76
CA ASP A 268 -2.20 0.26 -12.06
C ASP A 268 -2.18 -0.45 -13.42
N LEU A 269 -1.01 -0.42 -14.06
CA LEU A 269 -0.73 -1.14 -15.29
C LEU A 269 0.62 -1.85 -15.17
N THR A 270 0.81 -2.88 -15.97
CA THR A 270 2.15 -3.39 -16.22
C THR A 270 2.97 -2.38 -17.05
N PRO A 271 4.31 -2.41 -16.98
CA PRO A 271 5.16 -1.55 -17.83
C PRO A 271 4.85 -1.73 -19.32
N GLU A 272 4.56 -2.94 -19.75
CA GLU A 272 4.22 -3.27 -21.14
C GLU A 272 2.88 -2.64 -21.56
N ALA A 273 1.88 -2.69 -20.69
CA ALA A 273 0.57 -2.07 -20.94
C ALA A 273 0.68 -0.53 -20.98
N TRP A 274 1.53 0.06 -20.13
CA TRP A 274 1.82 1.49 -20.17
C TRP A 274 2.50 1.89 -21.49
N GLU A 275 3.47 1.10 -21.99
CA GLU A 275 4.12 1.36 -23.27
C GLU A 275 3.13 1.39 -24.44
N ILE A 276 2.10 0.54 -24.42
CA ILE A 276 1.02 0.53 -25.42
C ILE A 276 0.15 1.79 -25.25
N LEU A 277 -0.27 2.08 -24.02
CA LEU A 277 -1.18 3.19 -23.74
C LEU A 277 -0.58 4.55 -24.11
N ARG A 278 0.67 4.84 -23.71
CA ARG A 278 1.33 6.12 -23.98
C ARG A 278 1.56 6.40 -25.47
N LYS A 279 1.60 5.34 -26.30
CA LYS A 279 1.68 5.46 -27.76
C LYS A 279 0.31 5.65 -28.41
N SER A 280 -0.74 5.08 -27.83
CA SER A 280 -2.11 5.13 -28.38
C SER A 280 -2.92 6.32 -27.88
N ASN A 281 -2.59 6.89 -26.71
CA ASN A 281 -3.28 8.05 -26.14
C ASN A 281 -2.29 9.14 -25.70
N PRO A 282 -2.11 10.22 -26.49
CA PRO A 282 -1.19 11.32 -26.15
C PRO A 282 -1.65 12.16 -24.94
N TYR A 283 -2.89 11.98 -24.47
CA TYR A 283 -3.43 12.61 -23.27
C TYR A 283 -3.17 11.79 -22.00
N SER A 284 -2.74 10.53 -22.14
CA SER A 284 -2.39 9.70 -21.00
C SER A 284 -1.08 10.12 -20.37
N ARG A 285 -1.10 10.26 -19.07
CA ARG A 285 0.07 10.56 -18.25
C ARG A 285 0.05 9.71 -16.97
N VAL A 286 1.25 9.46 -16.40
CA VAL A 286 1.44 8.92 -15.06
C VAL A 286 2.10 10.00 -14.20
N TRP A 287 2.88 9.66 -13.19
CA TRP A 287 3.49 10.64 -12.27
C TRP A 287 4.57 11.49 -12.94
N TYR A 288 5.62 10.85 -13.50
CA TYR A 288 6.67 11.57 -14.23
C TYR A 288 6.29 11.72 -15.71
N LYS A 289 6.67 12.84 -16.30
CA LYS A 289 6.48 13.09 -17.73
C LYS A 289 7.35 12.17 -18.58
N ASP A 290 8.62 12.04 -18.19
CA ASP A 290 9.62 11.21 -18.84
C ASP A 290 9.88 9.94 -18.02
N PHE A 291 10.82 9.09 -18.47
CA PHE A 291 11.26 7.94 -17.71
C PHE A 291 11.60 8.35 -16.25
N PRO A 292 11.18 7.62 -15.23
CA PRO A 292 10.54 6.28 -15.24
C PRO A 292 9.01 6.28 -15.28
N TRP A 293 8.35 7.37 -15.53
CA TRP A 293 6.91 7.61 -15.58
C TRP A 293 6.16 7.27 -14.29
N ALA A 294 6.32 6.07 -13.76
CA ALA A 294 5.56 5.54 -12.63
C ALA A 294 5.66 6.38 -11.35
N TRP A 295 4.60 6.42 -10.57
CA TRP A 295 4.64 6.90 -9.20
C TRP A 295 5.32 5.85 -8.31
N MET A 296 6.34 6.26 -7.57
CA MET A 296 7.18 5.38 -6.76
C MET A 296 7.14 5.70 -5.26
N ASP A 297 6.10 6.37 -4.79
CA ASP A 297 5.92 6.71 -3.38
C ASP A 297 4.76 5.92 -2.72
N ASP A 298 4.34 4.80 -3.35
CA ASP A 298 3.39 3.88 -2.71
C ASP A 298 4.02 3.28 -1.44
N VAL A 299 3.21 3.19 -0.40
CA VAL A 299 3.66 3.07 1.00
C VAL A 299 4.12 1.67 1.42
N ARG A 300 4.56 0.85 0.49
CA ARG A 300 5.07 -0.51 0.76
C ARG A 300 6.30 -0.83 -0.06
N ALA A 301 7.37 -1.31 0.58
CA ALA A 301 8.54 -1.81 -0.12
C ALA A 301 8.57 -3.34 -0.18
N ARG A 302 9.26 -3.86 -1.19
CA ARG A 302 9.44 -5.29 -1.45
C ARG A 302 10.68 -5.81 -0.76
N ILE A 303 10.55 -6.99 -0.15
CA ILE A 303 11.54 -7.63 0.71
C ILE A 303 11.76 -9.08 0.24
N MET A 304 12.98 -9.59 0.43
CA MET A 304 13.26 -11.01 0.50
C MET A 304 13.31 -11.42 1.98
N ALA A 305 12.16 -11.78 2.51
CA ALA A 305 12.02 -12.24 3.89
C ALA A 305 12.70 -13.61 4.06
N MET A 306 13.48 -13.76 5.11
CA MET A 306 14.11 -15.03 5.47
C MET A 306 13.57 -15.49 6.81
N ASN A 307 13.21 -16.76 6.96
CA ASN A 307 12.81 -17.28 8.27
C ASN A 307 14.04 -17.51 9.14
N LEU A 308 14.22 -16.69 10.16
CA LEU A 308 15.43 -16.66 10.98
C LEU A 308 15.49 -17.80 12.02
N GLU A 309 14.45 -18.62 12.16
CA GLU A 309 14.51 -19.88 12.92
C GLU A 309 15.07 -21.04 12.09
N LYS A 310 15.17 -20.88 10.77
CA LYS A 310 15.67 -21.91 9.85
C LYS A 310 17.14 -21.67 9.51
N ALA A 311 17.99 -22.71 9.69
CA ALA A 311 19.33 -22.68 9.14
C ALA A 311 19.26 -22.76 7.60
N PRO A 312 20.15 -22.05 6.87
CA PRO A 312 21.26 -21.25 7.37
C PRO A 312 20.90 -19.76 7.61
N TYR A 313 19.61 -19.37 7.48
CA TYR A 313 19.18 -17.96 7.51
C TYR A 313 19.24 -17.33 8.91
N ASN A 314 19.40 -18.13 9.97
CA ASN A 314 19.68 -17.65 11.33
C ASN A 314 21.07 -16.99 11.45
N ASN A 315 21.97 -17.20 10.47
CA ASN A 315 23.31 -16.63 10.44
C ASN A 315 23.33 -15.30 9.66
N LYS A 316 23.78 -14.22 10.29
CA LYS A 316 23.91 -12.88 9.72
C LYS A 316 24.84 -12.84 8.49
N ASP A 317 25.97 -13.54 8.52
CA ASP A 317 26.92 -13.56 7.42
C ASP A 317 26.31 -14.19 6.16
N VAL A 318 25.47 -15.22 6.31
CA VAL A 318 24.74 -15.83 5.18
C VAL A 318 23.75 -14.84 4.56
N ARG A 319 23.02 -14.09 5.37
CA ARG A 319 22.09 -13.08 4.85
C ARG A 319 22.80 -11.93 4.13
N TRP A 320 23.93 -11.47 4.67
CA TRP A 320 24.80 -10.51 3.98
C TRP A 320 25.40 -11.09 2.70
N ALA A 321 25.85 -12.36 2.71
CA ALA A 321 26.37 -13.01 1.51
C ALA A 321 25.32 -13.05 0.39
N LEU A 322 24.08 -13.42 0.68
CA LEU A 322 22.97 -13.42 -0.28
C LEU A 322 22.68 -11.99 -0.80
N THR A 323 22.79 -10.99 0.06
CA THR A 323 22.63 -9.57 -0.30
C THR A 323 23.74 -9.11 -1.25
N LEU A 324 25.01 -9.41 -0.92
CA LEU A 324 26.19 -9.02 -1.73
C LEU A 324 26.31 -9.83 -3.02
N ALA A 325 25.73 -11.02 -3.09
CA ALA A 325 25.62 -11.82 -4.31
C ALA A 325 24.53 -11.30 -5.28
N THR A 326 23.85 -10.20 -4.96
CA THR A 326 22.76 -9.64 -5.75
C THR A 326 23.15 -8.30 -6.37
N ASP A 327 23.23 -8.18 -7.70
CA ASP A 327 23.32 -6.89 -8.39
C ASP A 327 21.92 -6.27 -8.47
N ILE A 328 21.65 -5.29 -7.63
CA ILE A 328 20.37 -4.57 -7.60
C ILE A 328 20.05 -3.87 -8.92
N VAL A 329 21.07 -3.38 -9.65
CA VAL A 329 20.85 -2.74 -10.94
C VAL A 329 20.36 -3.76 -11.97
N ASP A 330 20.96 -4.97 -11.99
CA ASP A 330 20.47 -6.05 -12.85
C ASP A 330 19.05 -6.49 -12.43
N VAL A 331 18.77 -6.61 -11.12
CA VAL A 331 17.40 -6.90 -10.62
C VAL A 331 16.39 -5.87 -11.09
N VAL A 332 16.71 -4.57 -10.95
CA VAL A 332 15.82 -3.48 -11.34
C VAL A 332 15.65 -3.43 -12.86
N THR A 333 16.73 -3.62 -13.62
CA THR A 333 16.67 -3.53 -15.08
C THR A 333 16.04 -4.75 -15.74
N SER A 334 16.31 -5.97 -15.25
CA SER A 334 15.73 -7.20 -15.81
C SER A 334 14.32 -7.49 -15.30
N GLY A 335 14.03 -7.19 -14.03
CA GLY A 335 12.72 -7.44 -13.42
C GLY A 335 11.70 -6.32 -13.64
N PHE A 336 12.16 -5.07 -13.83
CA PHE A 336 11.30 -3.87 -13.80
C PHE A 336 11.63 -2.86 -14.91
N ASP A 337 12.37 -3.22 -15.94
CA ASP A 337 12.79 -2.35 -17.05
C ASP A 337 13.49 -1.04 -16.60
N GLY A 338 14.16 -1.07 -15.45
CA GLY A 338 14.77 0.10 -14.82
C GLY A 338 13.78 0.99 -14.07
N ILE A 339 12.51 0.59 -13.96
CA ILE A 339 11.43 1.41 -13.38
C ILE A 339 11.19 0.94 -11.95
N ALA A 340 12.13 1.21 -11.05
CA ALA A 340 11.95 0.98 -9.62
C ALA A 340 12.90 1.85 -8.80
N ARG A 341 12.43 2.35 -7.65
CA ARG A 341 13.26 3.04 -6.67
C ARG A 341 13.83 2.01 -5.70
N VAL A 342 15.15 2.00 -5.51
CA VAL A 342 15.82 1.10 -4.56
C VAL A 342 15.54 1.50 -3.12
N ASN A 343 15.42 0.49 -2.25
CA ASN A 343 15.04 0.65 -0.85
C ASN A 343 15.92 -0.21 0.07
N PRO A 344 17.10 0.28 0.48
CA PRO A 344 18.02 -0.50 1.32
C PRO A 344 17.64 -0.58 2.80
N LEU A 345 16.82 0.36 3.31
CA LEU A 345 16.47 0.44 4.73
C LEU A 345 15.10 -0.17 5.03
N TRP A 346 14.86 -0.47 6.29
CA TRP A 346 13.60 -1.07 6.78
C TRP A 346 12.46 -0.04 6.93
N ILE A 347 12.41 0.93 6.08
CA ILE A 347 11.33 1.92 5.92
C ILE A 347 11.25 2.28 4.45
N CYS A 348 10.06 2.58 3.92
CA CYS A 348 9.93 2.92 2.51
C CYS A 348 10.72 4.18 2.13
N ALA A 349 11.38 4.14 0.98
CA ALA A 349 12.09 5.29 0.40
C ALA A 349 11.14 6.27 -0.32
N THR A 350 10.01 6.64 0.28
CA THR A 350 9.15 7.70 -0.27
C THR A 350 9.88 9.04 -0.26
N GLU A 351 9.47 10.00 -1.08
CA GLU A 351 10.14 11.30 -1.17
C GLU A 351 10.28 11.99 0.20
N SER A 352 9.22 11.94 1.02
CA SER A 352 9.24 12.51 2.37
C SER A 352 10.22 11.78 3.30
N LEU A 353 10.24 10.45 3.25
CA LEU A 353 11.08 9.62 4.13
C LEU A 353 12.54 9.56 3.65
N LEU A 354 12.81 9.74 2.36
CA LEU A 354 14.18 9.98 1.85
C LEU A 354 14.81 11.19 2.55
N LYS A 355 14.06 12.29 2.65
CA LYS A 355 14.52 13.51 3.32
C LYS A 355 14.63 13.33 4.84
N GLU A 356 13.72 12.58 5.44
CA GLU A 356 13.61 12.45 6.89
C GLU A 356 14.59 11.43 7.50
N TYR A 357 14.84 10.30 6.83
CA TYR A 357 15.63 9.20 7.37
C TYR A 357 16.85 8.83 6.52
N TYR A 358 16.72 8.79 5.20
CA TYR A 358 17.77 8.27 4.33
C TYR A 358 18.94 9.25 4.19
N LEU A 359 18.66 10.52 3.87
CA LEU A 359 19.71 11.54 3.76
C LEU A 359 20.45 11.76 5.10
N PRO A 360 19.79 11.84 6.26
CA PRO A 360 20.50 11.91 7.55
C PRO A 360 21.36 10.69 7.88
N LEU A 361 21.03 9.51 7.36
CA LEU A 361 21.80 8.28 7.58
C LEU A 361 22.89 8.04 6.52
N GLU A 362 22.97 8.86 5.48
CA GLU A 362 23.86 8.59 4.35
C GLU A 362 25.34 8.51 4.75
N ASP A 363 25.84 9.41 5.60
CA ASP A 363 27.22 9.38 6.05
C ASP A 363 27.51 8.14 6.91
N TRP A 364 26.55 7.71 7.70
CA TRP A 364 26.67 6.46 8.42
C TRP A 364 26.70 5.26 7.47
N LEU A 365 25.83 5.21 6.45
CA LEU A 365 25.81 4.15 5.43
C LEU A 365 27.16 4.06 4.67
N LYS A 366 27.76 5.19 4.29
CA LYS A 366 29.06 5.23 3.62
C LYS A 366 30.20 4.70 4.49
N ASN A 367 30.08 4.84 5.80
CA ASN A 367 31.11 4.43 6.75
C ASN A 367 30.82 3.08 7.41
N PHE A 368 29.62 2.56 7.30
CA PHE A 368 29.27 1.24 7.79
C PHE A 368 30.18 0.18 7.14
N ALA A 369 30.72 -0.71 7.97
CA ALA A 369 31.57 -1.81 7.53
C ALA A 369 31.15 -3.12 8.20
N LEU A 370 31.30 -4.22 7.49
CA LEU A 370 31.20 -5.57 8.02
C LEU A 370 32.37 -5.87 8.97
N GLU A 371 32.33 -7.01 9.66
CA GLU A 371 33.34 -7.36 10.67
C GLU A 371 34.78 -7.42 10.14
N ASP A 372 34.95 -7.72 8.86
CA ASP A 372 36.24 -7.74 8.16
C ASP A 372 36.70 -6.38 7.63
N GLY A 373 35.89 -5.31 7.83
CA GLY A 373 36.17 -3.96 7.36
C GLY A 373 35.62 -3.65 5.95
N PHE A 374 34.95 -4.60 5.30
CA PHE A 374 34.32 -4.34 3.99
C PHE A 374 33.17 -3.34 4.10
N LYS A 375 33.18 -2.28 3.28
CA LYS A 375 32.15 -1.25 3.23
C LYS A 375 31.15 -1.56 2.12
N PRO A 376 29.96 -2.06 2.45
CA PRO A 376 29.01 -2.60 1.45
C PRO A 376 28.20 -1.54 0.71
N TRP A 377 28.23 -0.27 1.11
CA TRP A 377 27.40 0.77 0.51
C TRP A 377 27.84 1.17 -0.91
N ASP A 378 26.87 1.23 -1.85
CA ASP A 378 27.06 1.73 -3.22
C ASP A 378 26.12 2.91 -3.52
N PRO A 379 26.62 4.16 -3.47
CA PRO A 379 25.82 5.34 -3.81
C PRO A 379 25.61 5.53 -5.32
N THR A 380 26.25 4.74 -6.19
CA THR A 380 26.21 4.92 -7.65
C THR A 380 25.03 4.25 -8.32
N VAL A 381 24.26 3.45 -7.59
CA VAL A 381 23.13 2.68 -8.10
C VAL A 381 22.11 3.54 -8.88
N PRO A 382 21.67 4.73 -8.40
CA PRO A 382 20.74 5.57 -9.14
C PRO A 382 21.27 6.00 -10.52
N ASP A 383 22.55 6.36 -10.59
CA ASP A 383 23.20 6.80 -11.84
C ASP A 383 23.30 5.64 -12.85
N ARG A 384 23.61 4.42 -12.38
CA ARG A 384 23.65 3.21 -13.20
C ARG A 384 22.29 2.86 -13.78
N ILE A 385 21.18 3.10 -13.04
CA ILE A 385 19.81 2.93 -13.55
C ILE A 385 19.51 3.96 -14.64
N VAL A 386 19.91 5.22 -14.46
CA VAL A 386 19.78 6.26 -15.49
C VAL A 386 20.60 5.94 -16.75
N ASP A 387 21.80 5.42 -16.60
CA ASP A 387 22.63 4.99 -17.74
C ASP A 387 21.97 3.86 -18.54
N TYR A 388 21.33 2.91 -17.86
CA TYR A 388 20.52 1.88 -18.53
C TYR A 388 19.37 2.51 -19.33
N ALA A 389 18.62 3.43 -18.74
CA ALA A 389 17.52 4.11 -19.40
C ALA A 389 17.97 4.87 -20.66
N LYS A 390 19.09 5.61 -20.57
CA LYS A 390 19.69 6.33 -21.70
C LYS A 390 20.13 5.37 -22.83
N LYS A 391 20.75 4.23 -22.49
CA LYS A 391 21.13 3.20 -23.47
C LYS A 391 19.91 2.60 -24.20
N ARG A 392 18.73 2.59 -23.57
CA ARG A 392 17.45 2.19 -24.16
C ARG A 392 16.77 3.31 -24.98
N GLY A 393 17.39 4.49 -25.05
CA GLY A 393 16.84 5.65 -25.76
C GLY A 393 15.75 6.40 -25.01
N TYR A 394 15.57 6.15 -23.70
CA TYR A 394 14.60 6.88 -22.89
C TYR A 394 15.14 8.26 -22.51
N THR A 395 14.26 9.26 -22.59
CA THR A 395 14.54 10.59 -22.02
C THR A 395 14.38 10.50 -20.51
N PHE A 396 15.41 10.99 -19.81
CA PHE A 396 15.39 11.13 -18.35
C PHE A 396 15.58 12.59 -17.97
N SER A 397 14.70 13.09 -17.11
CA SER A 397 14.79 14.43 -16.52
C SER A 397 14.63 14.33 -14.99
N GLY A 398 15.39 15.12 -14.27
CA GLY A 398 15.36 15.16 -12.80
C GLY A 398 16.64 14.67 -12.14
N ASN A 399 16.58 14.55 -10.80
CA ASN A 399 17.70 14.09 -9.99
C ASN A 399 17.62 12.56 -9.81
N PRO A 400 18.63 11.77 -10.26
CA PRO A 400 18.63 10.31 -10.10
C PRO A 400 18.39 9.86 -8.67
N ARG A 401 18.97 10.55 -7.69
CA ARG A 401 18.89 10.19 -6.27
C ARG A 401 17.51 10.42 -5.65
N GLU A 402 16.79 11.43 -6.10
CA GLU A 402 15.42 11.69 -5.66
C GLU A 402 14.42 10.68 -6.26
N ILE A 403 14.69 10.26 -7.51
CA ILE A 403 13.80 9.37 -8.26
C ILE A 403 14.08 7.90 -7.94
N PHE A 404 15.36 7.48 -7.94
CA PHE A 404 15.72 6.07 -7.80
C PHE A 404 16.29 5.69 -6.42
N GLY A 405 16.33 6.63 -5.45
CA GLY A 405 16.89 6.42 -4.11
C GLY A 405 18.38 6.80 -4.03
N ILE A 406 18.95 6.77 -2.82
CA ILE A 406 20.30 7.32 -2.57
C ILE A 406 21.44 6.28 -2.72
N GLY A 407 21.11 5.04 -3.05
CA GLY A 407 22.05 3.93 -3.19
C GLY A 407 21.49 2.62 -2.65
N TRP A 408 22.28 1.56 -2.75
CA TRP A 408 21.99 0.23 -2.24
C TRP A 408 23.30 -0.50 -1.88
N TRP A 409 23.26 -1.82 -1.71
CA TRP A 409 24.44 -2.61 -1.38
C TRP A 409 25.24 -2.95 -2.63
N LYS A 410 26.57 -3.00 -2.51
CA LYS A 410 27.48 -3.40 -3.59
C LYS A 410 27.19 -4.81 -4.06
N TYR A 411 27.25 -5.03 -5.37
CA TYR A 411 27.42 -6.37 -5.91
C TYR A 411 28.88 -6.81 -5.69
N ALA A 412 29.10 -7.71 -4.77
CA ALA A 412 30.43 -8.14 -4.33
C ALA A 412 30.44 -9.67 -4.09
N PRO A 413 30.34 -10.49 -5.17
CA PRO A 413 30.29 -11.95 -5.06
C PRO A 413 31.52 -12.56 -4.38
N ASP A 414 32.71 -11.97 -4.54
CA ASP A 414 33.93 -12.45 -3.86
C ASP A 414 33.84 -12.25 -2.35
N GLU A 415 33.24 -11.17 -1.90
CA GLU A 415 33.02 -10.92 -0.48
C GLU A 415 31.93 -11.86 0.08
N ALA A 416 30.87 -12.07 -0.69
CA ALA A 416 29.84 -13.06 -0.35
C ALA A 416 30.44 -14.46 -0.21
N GLU A 417 31.38 -14.85 -1.08
CA GLU A 417 32.11 -16.12 -1.00
C GLU A 417 32.96 -16.24 0.26
N LYS A 418 33.66 -15.17 0.67
CA LYS A 418 34.41 -15.15 1.94
C LYS A 418 33.49 -15.36 3.15
N LEU A 419 32.36 -14.64 3.20
CA LEU A 419 31.39 -14.77 4.30
C LEU A 419 30.83 -16.20 4.39
N LEU A 420 30.50 -16.82 3.26
CA LEU A 420 30.01 -18.20 3.24
C LEU A 420 31.11 -19.19 3.65
N THR A 421 32.32 -19.05 3.13
CA THR A 421 33.46 -19.93 3.43
C THR A 421 33.84 -19.86 4.92
N LYS A 422 33.86 -18.65 5.50
CA LYS A 422 34.06 -18.43 6.94
C LYS A 422 33.07 -19.25 7.78
N ASN A 423 31.87 -19.45 7.27
CA ASN A 423 30.80 -20.19 7.95
C ASN A 423 30.67 -21.66 7.49
N GLY A 424 31.73 -22.20 6.89
CA GLY A 424 31.84 -23.63 6.57
C GLY A 424 31.17 -24.06 5.26
N PHE A 425 30.62 -23.14 4.48
CA PHE A 425 30.10 -23.46 3.15
C PHE A 425 31.24 -23.77 2.19
N LYS A 426 30.98 -24.63 1.20
CA LYS A 426 31.96 -25.01 0.20
C LYS A 426 31.43 -24.80 -1.23
N LYS A 427 32.27 -24.31 -2.12
CA LYS A 427 31.95 -24.18 -3.54
C LYS A 427 32.69 -25.26 -4.34
N VAL A 428 31.96 -26.17 -4.94
CA VAL A 428 32.51 -27.28 -5.71
C VAL A 428 31.87 -27.29 -7.10
N GLY A 429 32.69 -27.25 -8.14
CA GLY A 429 32.21 -27.19 -9.52
C GLY A 429 31.29 -26.00 -9.81
N GLY A 430 31.52 -24.85 -9.13
CA GLY A 430 30.70 -23.63 -9.26
C GLY A 430 29.37 -23.68 -8.48
N LYS A 431 29.11 -24.73 -7.71
CA LYS A 431 27.90 -24.91 -6.89
C LYS A 431 28.21 -24.82 -5.41
N TRP A 432 27.30 -24.21 -4.65
CA TRP A 432 27.40 -24.08 -3.20
C TRP A 432 26.82 -25.29 -2.46
N TYR A 433 27.52 -25.67 -1.41
CA TYR A 433 27.16 -26.74 -0.47
C TYR A 433 27.10 -26.17 0.94
N LEU A 434 26.13 -26.60 1.72
CA LEU A 434 25.98 -26.29 3.14
C LEU A 434 27.17 -26.86 3.96
N PRO A 435 27.38 -26.39 5.21
CA PRO A 435 28.46 -26.90 6.06
C PRO A 435 28.41 -28.42 6.32
N ASP A 436 27.24 -29.04 6.24
CA ASP A 436 27.05 -30.50 6.36
C ASP A 436 27.38 -31.27 5.07
N GLY A 437 27.75 -30.58 3.99
CA GLY A 437 28.09 -31.15 2.70
C GLY A 437 26.91 -31.40 1.76
N THR A 438 25.68 -31.05 2.14
CA THR A 438 24.52 -31.13 1.25
C THR A 438 24.50 -29.97 0.25
N PRO A 439 24.02 -30.17 -1.01
CA PRO A 439 23.85 -29.10 -1.97
C PRO A 439 22.93 -28.00 -1.41
N TRP A 440 23.36 -26.73 -1.49
CA TRP A 440 22.51 -25.64 -1.03
C TRP A 440 21.39 -25.35 -2.03
N LYS A 441 20.15 -25.60 -1.59
CA LYS A 441 18.93 -25.31 -2.32
C LYS A 441 18.13 -24.26 -1.58
N ILE A 442 17.54 -23.31 -2.32
CA ILE A 442 16.65 -22.28 -1.78
C ILE A 442 15.32 -22.37 -2.52
N THR A 443 14.21 -22.39 -1.76
CA THR A 443 12.87 -22.17 -2.31
C THR A 443 12.39 -20.78 -1.92
N ILE A 444 12.15 -19.91 -2.92
CA ILE A 444 11.53 -18.59 -2.72
C ILE A 444 10.03 -18.75 -2.89
N THR A 445 9.27 -18.60 -1.82
CA THR A 445 7.80 -18.52 -1.86
C THR A 445 7.38 -17.12 -2.30
N ALA A 446 6.64 -17.03 -3.41
CA ALA A 446 6.17 -15.76 -3.98
C ALA A 446 4.64 -15.79 -4.19
N PRO A 447 3.95 -14.64 -4.11
CA PRO A 447 2.53 -14.56 -4.46
C PRO A 447 2.32 -14.88 -5.95
N ALA A 448 1.22 -15.56 -6.31
CA ALA A 448 0.91 -15.86 -7.71
C ALA A 448 0.43 -14.61 -8.47
N ASN A 449 -0.88 -14.33 -8.45
CA ASN A 449 -1.48 -13.31 -9.32
C ASN A 449 -1.90 -12.02 -8.59
N PHE A 450 -1.81 -11.99 -7.26
CA PHE A 450 -2.33 -10.86 -6.48
C PHE A 450 -1.27 -9.81 -6.10
N GLU A 451 0.03 -10.10 -6.35
CA GLU A 451 1.13 -9.17 -6.08
C GLU A 451 2.28 -9.38 -7.09
N ILE A 452 2.12 -8.82 -8.25
CA ILE A 452 3.01 -9.06 -9.40
C ILE A 452 4.45 -8.56 -9.15
N HIS A 453 4.64 -7.47 -8.40
CA HIS A 453 5.98 -6.91 -8.16
C HIS A 453 6.83 -7.81 -7.26
N ALA A 454 6.22 -8.44 -6.24
CA ALA A 454 6.92 -9.40 -5.40
C ALA A 454 7.28 -10.66 -6.20
N THR A 455 6.40 -11.10 -7.10
CA THR A 455 6.68 -12.22 -8.00
C THR A 455 7.83 -11.92 -8.95
N ARG A 456 7.82 -10.77 -9.61
CA ARG A 456 8.92 -10.31 -10.48
C ARG A 456 10.24 -10.22 -9.71
N LEU A 457 10.22 -9.67 -8.49
CA LEU A 457 11.39 -9.61 -7.63
C LEU A 457 11.93 -11.00 -7.31
N ALA A 458 11.05 -11.96 -6.96
CA ALA A 458 11.45 -13.34 -6.66
C ALA A 458 12.22 -13.98 -7.82
N PHE A 459 11.73 -13.84 -9.05
CA PHE A 459 12.40 -14.39 -10.24
C PHE A 459 13.73 -13.69 -10.53
N ALA A 460 13.77 -12.35 -10.44
CA ALA A 460 14.98 -11.58 -10.68
C ALA A 460 16.08 -11.90 -9.67
N VAL A 461 15.75 -12.01 -8.37
CA VAL A 461 16.71 -12.37 -7.32
C VAL A 461 17.12 -13.85 -7.43
N ALA A 462 16.19 -14.74 -7.76
CA ALA A 462 16.53 -16.16 -8.00
C ALA A 462 17.58 -16.31 -9.11
N ASP A 463 17.49 -15.52 -10.18
CA ASP A 463 18.48 -15.52 -11.26
C ASP A 463 19.87 -15.09 -10.77
N GLN A 464 19.95 -14.04 -9.93
CA GLN A 464 21.20 -13.60 -9.32
C GLN A 464 21.86 -14.70 -8.47
N TRP A 465 21.07 -15.34 -7.61
CA TRP A 465 21.60 -16.38 -6.73
C TRP A 465 21.96 -17.67 -7.50
N ARG A 466 21.27 -17.98 -8.61
CA ARG A 466 21.67 -19.07 -9.52
C ARG A 466 23.01 -18.76 -10.20
N LYS A 467 23.20 -17.53 -10.67
CA LYS A 467 24.50 -17.06 -11.24
C LYS A 467 25.63 -17.16 -10.20
N PHE A 468 25.32 -16.91 -8.93
CA PHE A 468 26.29 -17.06 -7.84
C PHE A 468 26.61 -18.53 -7.50
N GLY A 469 25.80 -19.49 -7.96
CA GLY A 469 26.02 -20.93 -7.81
C GLY A 469 25.08 -21.66 -6.85
N ILE A 470 24.01 -21.00 -6.41
CA ILE A 470 22.98 -21.62 -5.55
C ILE A 470 21.89 -22.25 -6.43
N ASP A 471 21.36 -23.41 -6.03
CA ASP A 471 20.18 -24.01 -6.66
C ASP A 471 18.91 -23.33 -6.12
N VAL A 472 18.23 -22.51 -6.93
CA VAL A 472 17.08 -21.70 -6.49
C VAL A 472 15.83 -22.05 -7.26
N ASN A 473 14.76 -22.40 -6.54
CA ASN A 473 13.41 -22.57 -7.06
C ASN A 473 12.52 -21.38 -6.63
N VAL A 474 11.57 -20.97 -7.48
CA VAL A 474 10.52 -20.02 -7.13
C VAL A 474 9.18 -20.75 -7.14
N GLU A 475 8.55 -20.85 -5.96
CA GLU A 475 7.22 -21.41 -5.78
C GLU A 475 6.20 -20.25 -5.76
N THR A 476 5.37 -20.14 -6.79
CA THR A 476 4.27 -19.17 -6.81
C THR A 476 3.03 -19.76 -6.14
N VAL A 477 2.42 -19.01 -5.21
CA VAL A 477 1.34 -19.49 -4.34
C VAL A 477 0.15 -18.53 -4.41
N GLU A 478 -1.06 -19.08 -4.56
CA GLU A 478 -2.31 -18.31 -4.55
C GLU A 478 -2.57 -17.63 -3.20
N ALA A 479 -3.38 -16.57 -3.20
CA ALA A 479 -3.54 -15.67 -2.04
C ALA A 479 -3.83 -16.37 -0.71
N GLY A 480 -4.81 -17.27 -0.66
CA GLY A 480 -5.19 -17.96 0.59
C GLY A 480 -4.06 -18.81 1.18
N PRO A 481 -3.50 -19.79 0.43
CA PRO A 481 -2.34 -20.58 0.86
C PRO A 481 -1.10 -19.73 1.14
N PHE A 482 -0.84 -18.65 0.36
CA PHE A 482 0.27 -17.74 0.60
C PHE A 482 0.19 -17.08 1.97
N TRP A 483 -0.96 -16.49 2.32
CA TRP A 483 -1.17 -15.85 3.63
C TRP A 483 -1.04 -16.84 4.79
N ASN A 484 -1.48 -18.08 4.58
CA ASN A 484 -1.32 -19.13 5.58
C ASN A 484 0.16 -19.45 5.81
N LYS A 485 0.93 -19.74 4.74
CA LYS A 485 2.38 -19.97 4.81
C LYS A 485 3.09 -18.78 5.47
N TRP A 486 2.78 -17.55 5.03
CA TRP A 486 3.40 -16.31 5.52
C TRP A 486 3.20 -16.12 7.02
N ASN A 487 1.95 -16.21 7.48
CA ASN A 487 1.63 -16.01 8.90
C ASN A 487 2.16 -17.13 9.81
N LEU A 488 2.21 -18.35 9.31
CA LEU A 488 2.79 -19.48 10.04
C LEU A 488 4.33 -19.49 10.05
N GLY A 489 5.00 -18.68 9.20
CA GLY A 489 6.44 -18.77 8.96
C GLY A 489 6.83 -20.06 8.21
N ASP A 490 5.91 -20.66 7.47
CA ASP A 490 6.16 -21.87 6.68
C ASP A 490 6.76 -21.53 5.31
N PHE A 491 7.92 -20.90 5.34
CA PHE A 491 8.77 -20.59 4.19
C PHE A 491 10.24 -20.56 4.63
N GLU A 492 11.16 -20.72 3.71
CA GLU A 492 12.59 -20.47 3.91
C GLU A 492 12.91 -19.02 3.56
N VAL A 493 12.61 -18.66 2.32
CA VAL A 493 12.68 -17.29 1.79
C VAL A 493 11.34 -16.96 1.18
N GLY A 494 10.84 -15.76 1.45
CA GLY A 494 9.58 -15.27 0.89
C GLY A 494 9.74 -13.91 0.24
N SER A 495 9.15 -13.71 -0.93
CA SER A 495 9.07 -12.39 -1.56
C SER A 495 7.72 -11.77 -1.32
N TYR A 496 7.68 -10.59 -0.69
CA TYR A 496 6.42 -9.90 -0.39
C TYR A 496 6.59 -8.38 -0.15
N TRP A 497 5.47 -7.69 0.00
CA TRP A 497 5.37 -6.27 0.36
C TRP A 497 5.21 -6.15 1.88
N GLU A 498 6.20 -5.93 2.64
CA GLU A 498 6.04 -5.84 4.10
C GLU A 498 6.42 -4.48 4.66
N VAL A 499 7.49 -3.91 4.14
CA VAL A 499 8.09 -2.71 4.73
C VAL A 499 7.21 -1.49 4.50
N PRO A 500 6.68 -0.85 5.57
CA PRO A 500 5.79 0.28 5.42
C PRO A 500 6.53 1.62 5.36
N ALA A 501 5.79 2.66 4.97
CA ALA A 501 6.20 4.05 5.08
C ALA A 501 5.61 4.69 6.36
N THR A 502 4.41 5.19 6.23
CA THR A 502 3.78 6.11 7.18
C THR A 502 3.29 5.48 8.48
N ASP A 503 3.11 4.16 8.52
CA ASP A 503 2.72 3.39 9.71
C ASP A 503 3.90 2.62 10.34
N PHE A 504 5.15 2.99 10.03
CA PHE A 504 6.36 2.31 10.52
C PHE A 504 6.42 2.24 12.05
N TYR A 505 6.03 3.31 12.73
CA TYR A 505 6.00 3.35 14.19
C TYR A 505 5.17 2.20 14.80
N ASN A 506 3.97 1.94 14.28
CA ASN A 506 3.12 0.85 14.75
C ASN A 506 3.62 -0.52 14.25
N PHE A 507 4.07 -0.58 13.00
CA PHE A 507 4.57 -1.80 12.39
C PHE A 507 5.74 -2.39 13.16
N VAL A 508 6.73 -1.58 13.51
CA VAL A 508 7.94 -2.06 14.18
C VAL A 508 7.67 -2.60 15.59
N GLN A 509 6.63 -2.11 16.26
CA GLN A 509 6.22 -2.62 17.59
C GLN A 509 5.87 -4.12 17.56
N GLY A 510 5.33 -4.61 16.44
CA GLY A 510 5.02 -6.04 16.25
C GLY A 510 6.25 -6.95 16.22
N TYR A 511 7.45 -6.38 16.05
CA TYR A 511 8.72 -7.13 16.08
C TYR A 511 9.34 -7.31 17.46
N HIS A 512 8.75 -6.72 18.51
CA HIS A 512 9.22 -6.96 19.86
C HIS A 512 9.12 -8.46 20.21
N SER A 513 10.17 -9.03 20.81
CA SER A 513 10.28 -10.47 21.12
C SER A 513 9.13 -11.02 21.97
N ARG A 514 8.43 -10.17 22.75
CA ARG A 514 7.22 -10.57 23.51
C ARG A 514 6.07 -11.06 22.61
N PHE A 515 6.04 -10.66 21.34
CA PHE A 515 5.04 -11.08 20.36
C PHE A 515 5.53 -12.19 19.43
N LEU A 516 6.79 -12.61 19.57
CA LEU A 516 7.36 -13.66 18.75
C LEU A 516 6.55 -14.95 18.89
N LYS A 517 6.27 -15.56 17.75
CA LYS A 517 5.67 -16.90 17.66
C LYS A 517 6.63 -17.81 16.93
N PRO A 518 6.86 -19.03 17.37
CA PRO A 518 7.68 -19.99 16.63
C PRO A 518 7.05 -20.34 15.28
N THR A 519 7.86 -20.82 14.35
CA THR A 519 7.40 -21.38 13.08
C THR A 519 6.32 -22.43 13.31
N GLY A 520 5.23 -22.40 12.54
CA GLY A 520 4.04 -23.22 12.72
C GLY A 520 2.95 -22.58 13.59
N GLN A 521 3.23 -21.43 14.23
CA GLN A 521 2.22 -20.64 14.94
C GLN A 521 1.98 -19.30 14.23
N VAL A 522 0.72 -18.84 14.22
CA VAL A 522 0.32 -17.62 13.53
C VAL A 522 0.90 -16.38 14.21
N ALA A 523 1.70 -15.61 13.49
CA ALA A 523 2.21 -14.32 13.91
C ALA A 523 1.21 -13.20 13.62
N THR A 524 0.27 -12.96 14.51
CA THR A 524 -0.80 -11.97 14.33
C THR A 524 -0.35 -10.52 14.52
N ALA A 525 0.72 -10.31 15.27
CA ALA A 525 1.23 -8.97 15.58
C ALA A 525 2.30 -8.48 14.59
N GLY A 526 2.70 -9.31 13.60
CA GLY A 526 3.85 -9.08 12.73
C GLY A 526 5.00 -10.05 13.05
N ASN A 527 6.20 -9.74 12.55
CA ASN A 527 7.41 -10.55 12.74
C ASN A 527 7.32 -11.96 12.09
N GLN A 528 6.84 -12.02 10.87
CA GLN A 528 6.73 -13.26 10.10
C GLN A 528 8.09 -13.89 9.82
N ILE A 529 9.18 -13.09 9.81
CA ILE A 529 10.57 -13.58 9.65
C ILE A 529 11.14 -14.20 10.92
N ARG A 530 10.41 -14.17 12.04
CA ARG A 530 10.85 -14.74 13.35
C ARG A 530 12.12 -14.10 13.90
N TRP A 531 12.32 -12.80 13.66
CA TRP A 531 13.47 -12.07 14.17
C TRP A 531 13.36 -11.81 15.67
N LYS A 532 14.39 -12.23 16.41
CA LYS A 532 14.55 -11.98 17.85
C LYS A 532 15.83 -11.22 18.09
N ASN A 533 15.73 -10.02 18.66
CA ASN A 533 16.91 -9.20 18.95
C ASN A 533 16.70 -8.36 20.22
N PRO A 534 17.46 -8.60 21.33
CA PRO A 534 17.32 -7.85 22.57
C PRO A 534 17.63 -6.35 22.45
N LYS A 535 18.51 -5.94 21.51
CA LYS A 535 18.77 -4.51 21.25
C LYS A 535 17.57 -3.84 20.61
N LEU A 536 16.88 -4.54 19.70
CA LEU A 536 15.63 -4.06 19.13
C LEU A 536 14.56 -3.92 20.22
N ASP A 537 14.40 -4.92 21.09
CA ASP A 537 13.43 -4.86 22.19
C ASP A 537 13.65 -3.62 23.06
N ALA A 538 14.90 -3.33 23.42
CA ALA A 538 15.24 -2.16 24.24
C ALA A 538 14.94 -0.81 23.53
N LEU A 539 15.08 -0.73 22.20
CA LEU A 539 14.70 0.45 21.41
C LEU A 539 13.18 0.58 21.33
N LEU A 540 12.46 -0.53 21.16
CA LEU A 540 10.99 -0.55 21.08
C LEU A 540 10.36 -0.18 22.43
N ASP A 541 10.92 -0.61 23.55
CA ASP A 541 10.48 -0.23 24.91
C ASP A 541 10.60 1.28 25.16
N GLN A 542 11.60 1.93 24.54
CA GLN A 542 11.72 3.38 24.58
C GLN A 542 10.72 4.04 23.63
N LEU A 543 10.58 3.52 22.40
CA LEU A 543 9.75 4.09 21.34
C LEU A 543 8.27 4.10 21.73
N VAL A 544 7.75 3.02 22.33
CA VAL A 544 6.33 2.85 22.66
C VAL A 544 5.77 3.94 23.58
N ASN A 545 6.63 4.64 24.31
CA ASN A 545 6.26 5.72 25.24
C ASN A 545 6.43 7.13 24.64
N LEU A 546 6.68 7.24 23.33
CA LEU A 546 6.92 8.52 22.65
C LEU A 546 5.85 8.76 21.59
N GLN A 547 5.51 10.02 21.40
CA GLN A 547 4.68 10.43 20.26
C GLN A 547 5.45 10.17 18.96
N PRO A 548 4.81 9.56 17.95
CA PRO A 548 5.49 9.16 16.70
C PRO A 548 6.25 10.30 16.01
N GLU A 549 5.69 11.50 16.01
CA GLU A 549 6.24 12.68 15.33
C GLU A 549 7.33 13.39 16.14
N SER A 550 7.61 12.94 17.38
CA SER A 550 8.58 13.60 18.24
C SER A 550 10.02 13.40 17.74
N PRO A 551 10.92 14.39 17.90
CA PRO A 551 12.33 14.27 17.50
C PRO A 551 13.02 13.07 18.15
N LYS A 552 12.65 12.72 19.38
CA LYS A 552 13.21 11.56 20.07
C LYS A 552 12.74 10.23 19.47
N ALA A 553 11.47 10.12 19.09
CA ALA A 553 10.98 8.94 18.38
C ALA A 553 11.70 8.75 17.03
N LYS A 554 11.87 9.83 16.28
CA LYS A 554 12.64 9.81 15.01
C LYS A 554 14.09 9.35 15.21
N SER A 555 14.77 9.82 16.26
CA SER A 555 16.13 9.37 16.60
C SER A 555 16.17 7.87 16.91
N ILE A 556 15.22 7.36 17.68
CA ILE A 556 15.15 5.92 18.00
C ILE A 556 14.82 5.10 16.72
N ILE A 557 13.97 5.60 15.85
CA ILE A 557 13.69 4.96 14.55
C ILE A 557 14.99 4.89 13.72
N MET A 558 15.81 5.96 13.68
CA MET A 558 17.12 5.91 12.99
C MET A 558 18.04 4.83 13.60
N ASP A 559 18.06 4.66 14.92
CA ASP A 559 18.87 3.63 15.57
C ASP A 559 18.32 2.22 15.27
N ILE A 560 17.00 2.06 15.16
CA ILE A 560 16.37 0.81 14.69
C ILE A 560 16.78 0.50 13.25
N LEU A 561 16.80 1.51 12.37
CA LEU A 561 17.21 1.34 10.97
C LEU A 561 18.70 0.95 10.85
N LYS A 562 19.58 1.54 11.66
CA LYS A 562 20.99 1.13 11.74
C LYS A 562 21.13 -0.31 12.22
N LEU A 563 20.44 -0.68 13.31
CA LEU A 563 20.45 -2.06 13.83
C LEU A 563 19.96 -3.07 12.78
N TYR A 564 18.93 -2.69 12.01
CA TYR A 564 18.43 -3.54 10.92
C TYR A 564 19.50 -3.78 9.85
N VAL A 565 20.25 -2.76 9.46
CA VAL A 565 21.39 -2.90 8.53
C VAL A 565 22.48 -3.78 9.13
N GLU A 566 22.89 -3.54 10.39
CA GLU A 566 23.92 -4.32 11.08
C GLU A 566 23.58 -5.81 11.13
N GLU A 567 22.32 -6.14 11.40
CA GLU A 567 21.83 -7.51 11.56
C GLU A 567 21.33 -8.13 10.24
N MET A 568 20.95 -7.32 9.26
CA MET A 568 20.40 -7.72 7.97
C MET A 568 19.38 -8.87 8.08
N PRO A 569 18.31 -8.74 8.88
CA PRO A 569 17.37 -9.84 9.06
C PRO A 569 16.67 -10.25 7.77
N ALA A 570 16.49 -9.31 6.85
CA ALA A 570 16.00 -9.55 5.51
C ALA A 570 16.38 -8.37 4.60
N PRO A 571 16.96 -8.58 3.42
CA PRO A 571 17.25 -7.47 2.51
C PRO A 571 15.95 -6.88 1.93
N VAL A 572 15.86 -5.54 1.98
CA VAL A 572 14.81 -4.78 1.33
C VAL A 572 15.32 -4.31 -0.02
N PHE A 573 14.49 -4.38 -1.06
CA PHE A 573 14.94 -4.19 -2.45
C PHE A 573 14.42 -2.90 -3.09
N ILE A 574 13.12 -2.81 -3.26
CA ILE A 574 12.49 -1.71 -4.01
C ILE A 574 11.22 -1.24 -3.31
N ILE A 575 10.92 0.03 -3.46
CA ILE A 575 9.62 0.57 -3.12
C ILE A 575 8.59 0.15 -4.18
N ASN A 576 7.34 0.02 -3.77
CA ASN A 576 6.26 -0.28 -4.71
C ASN A 576 6.08 0.86 -5.72
N LEU A 577 5.88 0.49 -6.96
CA LEU A 577 5.64 1.43 -8.07
C LEU A 577 4.23 1.26 -8.61
N LYS A 578 3.66 2.33 -9.18
CA LYS A 578 2.33 2.34 -9.77
C LYS A 578 2.32 3.08 -11.10
N PHE A 579 1.84 2.41 -12.14
CA PHE A 579 1.48 3.04 -13.41
C PHE A 579 0.01 3.47 -13.34
N ASN A 580 -0.25 4.43 -12.48
CA ASN A 580 -1.58 4.99 -12.24
C ASN A 580 -1.93 6.01 -13.34
N ALA A 581 -2.27 5.52 -14.52
CA ALA A 581 -2.49 6.35 -15.69
C ALA A 581 -3.72 7.26 -15.55
N GLN A 582 -3.54 8.52 -15.93
CA GLN A 582 -4.50 9.63 -15.89
C GLN A 582 -4.77 10.08 -17.31
N ASP A 583 -6.02 10.12 -17.76
CA ASP A 583 -6.40 10.68 -19.07
C ASP A 583 -6.73 12.17 -18.93
N HIS A 584 -5.88 13.02 -19.51
CA HIS A 584 -6.04 14.48 -19.50
C HIS A 584 -6.97 15.00 -20.61
N TYR A 585 -7.83 14.16 -21.16
CA TYR A 585 -8.74 14.54 -22.25
C TYR A 585 -9.95 15.37 -21.76
N TYR A 586 -10.70 14.88 -20.77
CA TYR A 586 -11.86 15.59 -20.18
C TYR A 586 -11.51 16.37 -18.92
N TRP A 587 -10.55 15.88 -18.14
CA TRP A 587 -10.15 16.44 -16.86
C TRP A 587 -8.64 16.67 -16.86
N THR A 588 -8.20 17.77 -16.25
CA THR A 588 -6.78 18.10 -16.06
C THR A 588 -6.49 18.48 -14.61
N ASN A 589 -5.24 18.88 -14.36
CA ASN A 589 -4.75 19.26 -13.02
C ASN A 589 -4.76 18.12 -12.01
N PHE A 590 -4.56 16.89 -12.47
CA PHE A 590 -4.25 15.76 -11.61
C PHE A 590 -2.88 15.95 -10.93
N PRO A 591 -2.66 15.35 -9.74
CA PRO A 591 -1.34 15.39 -9.11
C PRO A 591 -0.32 14.61 -9.95
N THR A 592 0.84 15.24 -10.16
CA THR A 592 1.97 14.72 -10.96
C THR A 592 3.27 15.24 -10.35
N SER A 593 4.42 14.76 -10.79
CA SER A 593 5.73 15.17 -10.25
C SER A 593 6.02 16.68 -10.35
N ASP A 594 5.49 17.33 -11.38
CA ASP A 594 5.58 18.79 -11.58
C ASP A 594 4.41 19.57 -10.98
N ASN A 595 3.43 18.88 -10.37
CA ASN A 595 2.29 19.45 -9.66
C ASN A 595 1.90 18.55 -8.47
N SER A 596 2.83 18.34 -7.56
CA SER A 596 2.75 17.35 -6.47
C SER A 596 2.01 17.88 -5.23
N TYR A 597 0.80 18.41 -5.41
CA TYR A 597 0.00 18.95 -4.30
C TYR A 597 -0.58 17.86 -3.37
N MET A 598 -0.67 16.59 -3.83
CA MET A 598 -1.16 15.42 -3.11
C MET A 598 -0.69 14.13 -3.80
N ALA A 599 -0.68 13.00 -3.07
CA ALA A 599 -0.45 11.69 -3.67
C ALA A 599 -1.53 11.35 -4.71
N PRO A 600 -1.18 10.76 -5.86
CA PRO A 600 -2.12 10.44 -6.94
C PRO A 600 -2.91 9.15 -6.64
N VAL A 601 -3.58 9.10 -5.49
CA VAL A 601 -4.19 7.88 -4.92
C VAL A 601 -5.72 7.93 -4.96
N TRP A 602 -6.34 7.50 -6.05
CA TRP A 602 -7.80 7.39 -6.12
C TRP A 602 -8.38 6.09 -5.53
N TRP A 603 -7.54 5.20 -5.10
CA TRP A 603 -7.93 3.98 -4.39
C TRP A 603 -7.91 4.12 -2.86
N TRP A 604 -7.47 5.27 -2.31
CA TRP A 604 -7.49 5.59 -0.88
C TRP A 604 -8.52 6.65 -0.51
N GLY A 605 -8.82 6.77 0.78
CA GLY A 605 -9.78 7.74 1.29
C GLY A 605 -9.43 9.20 1.00
N GLN A 606 -8.16 9.52 0.76
CA GLN A 606 -7.66 10.86 0.42
C GLN A 606 -8.08 11.35 -0.97
N PHE A 607 -8.52 10.48 -1.86
CA PHE A 607 -8.92 10.85 -3.21
C PHE A 607 -9.92 12.01 -3.27
N LYS A 608 -10.86 12.08 -2.32
CA LYS A 608 -11.84 13.17 -2.23
C LYS A 608 -11.21 14.55 -2.20
N PHE A 609 -9.98 14.69 -1.69
CA PHE A 609 -9.27 15.96 -1.60
C PHE A 609 -8.60 16.38 -2.91
N ILE A 610 -8.47 15.48 -3.90
CA ILE A 610 -8.00 15.79 -5.25
C ILE A 610 -9.12 16.44 -6.06
N LEU A 611 -10.38 16.02 -5.88
CA LEU A 611 -11.52 16.39 -6.72
C LEU A 611 -11.80 17.91 -6.82
N PRO A 612 -11.58 18.73 -5.79
CA PRO A 612 -11.71 20.19 -5.90
C PRO A 612 -10.70 20.86 -6.83
N PHE A 613 -9.53 20.26 -7.01
CA PHE A 613 -8.44 20.80 -7.83
C PHE A 613 -8.54 20.44 -9.31
N LEU A 614 -9.30 19.40 -9.65
CA LEU A 614 -9.50 19.02 -11.05
C LEU A 614 -10.10 20.16 -11.86
N GLN A 615 -9.77 20.22 -13.15
CA GLN A 615 -10.26 21.23 -14.06
C GLN A 615 -10.87 20.56 -15.30
N PRO A 616 -12.12 20.87 -15.66
CA PRO A 616 -12.69 20.38 -16.92
C PRO A 616 -12.01 21.07 -18.11
N THR A 617 -11.71 20.33 -19.16
CA THR A 617 -11.09 20.88 -20.39
C THR A 617 -12.07 21.61 -21.28
N GLY A 618 -13.38 21.51 -21.03
CA GLY A 618 -14.44 22.04 -21.88
C GLY A 618 -14.85 21.13 -23.04
N ARG A 619 -14.19 19.99 -23.24
CA ARG A 619 -14.62 18.97 -24.23
C ARG A 619 -15.93 18.34 -23.80
N ARG A 620 -16.78 17.99 -24.80
CA ARG A 620 -18.10 17.38 -24.57
C ARG A 620 -18.20 16.00 -25.22
#